data_0e49e135dbd5a897074d6641ba2bbf30
#
_entry.id   0e49e135dbd5a897074d6641ba2bbf30
#
_cell.length_a   1.000
_cell.length_b   1.000
_cell.length_c   1.000
_cell.angle_alpha   90.00
_cell.angle_beta   90.00
_cell.angle_gamma   90.00
#
_symmetry.space_group_name_H-M   'P 1'
#
loop_
_entity.id
_entity.type
_entity.pdbx_description
1 polymer ?
#
loop_
_entity_poly.entity_id
_entity_poly.type
_entity_poly.pdbx_seq_one_letter_code
_entity_poly.pdbx_strand_id
1 'polypeptide(L)'
;HGIPESILQSVLESYNNNLHTIQNILKKHPSGILEGLSQMADTRDLVQELSLGGKTIDGNSQFFYALIAMACLYGCFIGFSAAITLQANLTALAARRCVTPTHKLKLILSEQITSFLLGYTDVIILLIYLRIILKLDFQGQIGKMLIISLFGSLIGVSVGLFVGSLGKLSEGIKVAVILAISMVCSFLAGLMNSNMKDLVEKHVPIINRINPAALISDAFYCINVYNDTARYYRNLVTLAVMSAAFVMASFLLIRRNRYDSI
;
A
#
# COMPACT_ATOMS: atom_id res chain seq x y z
N HIS A 1 1.98 27.04 -15.48
CA HIS A 1 2.50 27.44 -14.16
C HIS A 1 2.83 26.18 -13.39
N GLY A 2 4.13 25.92 -13.21
CA GLY A 2 4.63 24.72 -12.51
C GLY A 2 4.77 24.98 -11.01
N ILE A 3 4.74 23.92 -10.20
CA ILE A 3 4.98 23.96 -8.75
C ILE A 3 6.25 24.76 -8.39
N PRO A 4 7.38 24.65 -9.14
CA PRO A 4 8.58 25.47 -8.88
C PRO A 4 8.36 26.97 -9.04
N GLU A 5 7.55 27.39 -10.01
CA GLU A 5 7.25 28.82 -10.23
C GLU A 5 6.41 29.41 -9.11
N SER A 6 5.41 28.66 -8.61
CA SER A 6 4.57 29.11 -7.50
C SER A 6 5.34 29.17 -6.17
N ILE A 7 6.27 28.25 -5.93
CA ILE A 7 7.17 28.27 -4.77
C ILE A 7 8.11 29.47 -4.86
N LEU A 8 8.73 29.71 -6.02
CA LEU A 8 9.62 30.85 -6.23
C LEU A 8 8.86 32.16 -6.02
N GLN A 9 7.65 32.27 -6.57
CA GLN A 9 6.80 33.44 -6.41
C GLN A 9 6.44 33.67 -4.94
N SER A 10 6.02 32.65 -4.20
CA SER A 10 5.69 32.78 -2.77
C SER A 10 6.89 33.17 -1.92
N VAL A 11 8.09 32.67 -2.24
CA VAL A 11 9.34 33.05 -1.57
C VAL A 11 9.70 34.51 -1.85
N LEU A 12 9.58 34.95 -3.12
CA LEU A 12 9.84 36.34 -3.51
C LEU A 12 8.84 37.33 -2.88
N GLU A 13 7.55 36.94 -2.83
CA GLU A 13 6.52 37.77 -2.17
C GLU A 13 6.76 37.85 -0.67
N SER A 14 7.11 36.72 -0.02
CA SER A 14 7.46 36.71 1.40
C SER A 14 8.70 37.56 1.70
N TYR A 15 9.74 37.46 0.88
CA TYR A 15 10.94 38.27 1.01
C TYR A 15 10.63 39.77 0.84
N ASN A 16 9.84 40.16 -0.16
CA ASN A 16 9.46 41.55 -0.41
C ASN A 16 8.61 42.10 0.74
N ASN A 17 7.65 41.35 1.25
CA ASN A 17 6.84 41.75 2.40
C ASN A 17 7.69 41.90 3.67
N ASN A 18 8.66 41.02 3.92
CA ASN A 18 9.60 41.14 5.02
C ASN A 18 10.48 42.40 4.89
N LEU A 19 10.98 42.71 3.69
CA LEU A 19 11.73 43.94 3.46
C LEU A 19 10.90 45.18 3.71
N HIS A 20 9.66 45.24 3.24
CA HIS A 20 8.76 46.36 3.51
C HIS A 20 8.44 46.50 4.99
N THR A 21 8.28 45.40 5.72
CA THR A 21 8.03 45.42 7.14
C THR A 21 9.25 45.96 7.91
N ILE A 22 10.45 45.49 7.58
CA ILE A 22 11.72 46.00 8.17
C ILE A 22 11.90 47.46 7.86
N GLN A 23 11.64 47.95 6.63
CA GLN A 23 11.74 49.35 6.28
C GLN A 23 10.74 50.22 7.07
N ASN A 24 9.53 49.73 7.30
CA ASN A 24 8.50 50.43 8.05
C ASN A 24 8.85 50.51 9.56
N ILE A 25 9.43 49.45 10.11
CA ILE A 25 9.90 49.43 11.51
C ILE A 25 11.07 50.40 11.68
N LEU A 26 12.04 50.39 10.73
CA LEU A 26 13.15 51.31 10.72
C LEU A 26 12.72 52.80 10.73
N LYS A 27 11.65 53.12 9.96
CA LYS A 27 11.13 54.47 9.86
C LYS A 27 10.33 54.92 11.08
N LYS A 28 9.62 54.03 11.74
CA LYS A 28 8.68 54.35 12.82
C LYS A 28 9.24 54.12 14.25
N HIS A 29 10.06 53.09 14.44
CA HIS A 29 10.61 52.69 15.78
C HIS A 29 11.99 52.03 15.61
N PRO A 30 13.08 52.79 15.51
CA PRO A 30 14.43 52.26 15.31
C PRO A 30 14.94 51.42 16.49
N SER A 31 14.43 51.61 17.71
CA SER A 31 14.80 50.82 18.90
C SER A 31 14.15 49.43 18.98
N GLY A 32 13.10 49.17 18.19
CA GLY A 32 12.40 47.87 18.15
C GLY A 32 12.95 46.85 17.14
N ILE A 33 14.04 47.19 16.43
CA ILE A 33 14.58 46.34 15.36
C ILE A 33 15.05 44.98 15.88
N LEU A 34 15.72 44.94 17.02
CA LEU A 34 16.23 43.69 17.61
C LEU A 34 15.11 42.74 18.03
N GLU A 35 14.02 43.28 18.57
CA GLU A 35 12.85 42.53 18.99
C GLU A 35 12.03 42.04 17.80
N GLY A 36 11.85 42.87 16.75
CA GLY A 36 11.22 42.50 15.51
C GLY A 36 12.00 41.45 14.71
N LEU A 37 13.33 41.53 14.67
CA LEU A 37 14.18 40.52 14.01
C LEU A 37 14.17 39.17 14.77
N SER A 38 14.11 39.18 16.10
CA SER A 38 14.03 37.94 16.89
C SER A 38 12.68 37.25 16.69
N GLN A 39 11.57 37.98 16.55
CA GLN A 39 10.26 37.43 16.21
C GLN A 39 10.16 36.96 14.76
N MET A 40 10.87 37.59 13.83
CA MET A 40 10.96 37.14 12.43
C MET A 40 11.87 35.93 12.24
N ALA A 41 12.86 35.72 13.11
CA ALA A 41 13.75 34.56 13.06
C ALA A 41 13.04 33.27 13.56
N ASP A 42 11.96 33.41 14.31
CA ASP A 42 11.18 32.30 14.86
C ASP A 42 10.02 31.87 13.92
N THR A 43 10.18 32.13 12.64
CA THR A 43 9.19 31.77 11.60
C THR A 43 9.13 30.26 11.28
N ARG A 44 9.85 29.42 12.01
CA ARG A 44 9.86 27.97 11.77
C ARG A 44 8.52 27.28 12.03
N ASP A 45 7.63 27.90 12.81
CA ASP A 45 6.33 27.31 13.19
C ASP A 45 5.10 27.95 12.55
N LEU A 46 5.27 28.89 11.60
CA LEU A 46 4.14 29.62 11.00
C LEU A 46 3.40 28.87 9.88
N VAL A 47 3.95 27.76 9.39
CA VAL A 47 3.29 26.90 8.40
C VAL A 47 3.19 25.51 8.96
N GLN A 48 2.12 25.23 9.68
CA GLN A 48 1.69 23.85 9.93
C GLN A 48 0.93 23.37 8.70
N GLU A 49 1.49 22.39 8.00
CA GLU A 49 0.73 21.63 7.01
C GLU A 49 -0.36 20.83 7.73
N LEU A 50 -1.56 21.39 7.76
CA LEU A 50 -2.75 20.69 8.26
C LEU A 50 -3.42 19.98 7.09
N SER A 51 -3.56 18.65 7.20
CA SER A 51 -4.43 17.88 6.34
C SER A 51 -5.89 18.40 6.45
N LEU A 52 -6.70 18.17 5.42
CA LEU A 52 -8.15 18.40 5.43
C LEU A 52 -8.86 17.74 6.63
N GLY A 53 -8.24 16.75 7.30
CA GLY A 53 -8.70 16.12 8.54
C GLY A 53 -8.14 16.74 9.83
N GLY A 54 -7.42 17.88 9.78
CA GLY A 54 -6.89 18.56 10.97
C GLY A 54 -5.64 17.91 11.58
N LYS A 55 -4.97 17.02 10.86
CA LYS A 55 -3.80 16.29 11.33
C LYS A 55 -2.55 16.69 10.56
N THR A 56 -1.43 16.90 11.26
CA THR A 56 -0.11 17.10 10.64
C THR A 56 0.33 15.82 9.93
N ILE A 57 0.68 15.91 8.66
CA ILE A 57 1.14 14.76 7.87
C ILE A 57 2.57 15.04 7.45
N ASP A 58 3.47 14.10 7.77
CA ASP A 58 4.76 14.05 7.12
C ASP A 58 4.56 13.73 5.64
N GLY A 59 5.13 14.53 4.72
CA GLY A 59 5.01 14.34 3.28
C GLY A 59 5.43 12.94 2.79
N ASN A 60 6.14 12.19 3.63
CA ASN A 60 6.56 10.82 3.38
C ASN A 60 5.52 9.74 3.75
N SER A 61 4.41 10.10 4.41
CA SER A 61 3.42 9.12 4.89
C SER A 61 2.83 8.29 3.75
N GLN A 62 2.61 8.89 2.58
CA GLN A 62 2.12 8.20 1.38
C GLN A 62 3.07 7.07 0.95
N PHE A 63 4.37 7.34 0.98
CA PHE A 63 5.40 6.35 0.65
C PHE A 63 5.32 5.13 1.58
N PHE A 64 5.20 5.36 2.90
CA PHE A 64 5.12 4.25 3.86
C PHE A 64 3.84 3.42 3.71
N TYR A 65 2.70 4.05 3.41
CA TYR A 65 1.46 3.31 3.16
C TYR A 65 1.53 2.47 1.88
N ALA A 66 2.17 3.00 0.82
CA ALA A 66 2.43 2.25 -0.40
C ALA A 66 3.45 1.12 -0.17
N LEU A 67 4.45 1.33 0.70
CA LEU A 67 5.40 0.30 1.11
C LEU A 67 4.73 -0.86 1.84
N ILE A 68 3.83 -0.57 2.78
CA ILE A 68 3.04 -1.61 3.47
C ILE A 68 2.16 -2.35 2.47
N ALA A 69 1.54 -1.64 1.52
CA ALA A 69 0.73 -2.26 0.48
C ALA A 69 1.55 -3.19 -0.42
N MET A 70 2.79 -2.79 -0.78
CA MET A 70 3.72 -3.64 -1.52
C MET A 70 4.11 -4.89 -0.72
N ALA A 71 4.40 -4.75 0.58
CA ALA A 71 4.71 -5.89 1.45
C ALA A 71 3.53 -6.89 1.53
N CYS A 72 2.30 -6.39 1.64
CA CYS A 72 1.10 -7.24 1.56
C CYS A 72 1.03 -8.01 0.24
N LEU A 73 1.32 -7.34 -0.89
CA LEU A 73 1.32 -7.98 -2.21
C LEU A 73 2.46 -8.99 -2.39
N TYR A 74 3.60 -8.82 -1.73
CA TYR A 74 4.67 -9.82 -1.75
C TYR A 74 4.28 -11.15 -1.11
N GLY A 75 3.20 -11.20 -0.32
CA GLY A 75 2.55 -12.44 0.06
C GLY A 75 2.14 -13.34 -1.13
N CYS A 76 2.13 -12.79 -2.37
CA CYS A 76 1.89 -13.57 -3.59
C CYS A 76 2.97 -14.63 -3.85
N PHE A 77 4.21 -14.44 -3.40
CA PHE A 77 5.25 -15.48 -3.49
C PHE A 77 4.94 -16.67 -2.60
N ILE A 78 4.39 -16.43 -1.40
CA ILE A 78 3.96 -17.48 -0.48
C ILE A 78 2.77 -18.22 -1.08
N GLY A 79 1.79 -17.50 -1.62
CA GLY A 79 0.64 -18.09 -2.32
C GLY A 79 1.02 -18.88 -3.58
N PHE A 80 2.03 -18.41 -4.33
CA PHE A 80 2.59 -19.14 -5.46
C PHE A 80 3.23 -20.46 -5.03
N SER A 81 4.04 -20.46 -3.98
CA SER A 81 4.64 -21.67 -3.41
C SER A 81 3.55 -22.68 -3.00
N ALA A 82 2.47 -22.21 -2.37
CA ALA A 82 1.32 -23.04 -2.04
C ALA A 82 0.67 -23.66 -3.29
N ALA A 83 0.55 -22.90 -4.39
CA ALA A 83 -0.01 -23.42 -5.63
C ALA A 83 0.85 -24.53 -6.26
N ILE A 84 2.17 -24.46 -6.14
CA ILE A 84 3.10 -25.51 -6.62
C ILE A 84 2.87 -26.81 -5.85
N THR A 85 2.65 -26.75 -4.54
CA THR A 85 2.38 -27.94 -3.70
C THR A 85 1.03 -28.61 -3.97
N LEU A 86 0.17 -27.96 -4.75
CA LEU A 86 -1.15 -28.46 -5.14
C LEU A 86 -1.17 -29.10 -6.56
N GLN A 87 -0.07 -29.02 -7.33
CA GLN A 87 0.01 -29.50 -8.70
C GLN A 87 0.90 -30.74 -8.79
N ALA A 88 0.28 -31.92 -9.09
CA ALA A 88 0.94 -33.22 -9.07
C ALA A 88 2.14 -33.34 -10.02
N ASN A 89 2.15 -32.58 -11.13
CA ASN A 89 3.20 -32.61 -12.13
C ASN A 89 4.46 -31.82 -11.78
N LEU A 90 4.44 -31.03 -10.69
CA LEU A 90 5.57 -30.17 -10.32
C LEU A 90 6.45 -30.78 -9.22
N THR A 91 5.86 -31.50 -8.26
CA THR A 91 6.63 -32.08 -7.16
C THR A 91 6.10 -33.47 -6.75
N ALA A 92 7.01 -34.35 -6.29
CA ALA A 92 6.63 -35.66 -5.79
C ALA A 92 5.69 -35.61 -4.57
N LEU A 93 5.81 -34.57 -3.74
CA LEU A 93 4.92 -34.34 -2.61
C LEU A 93 3.51 -33.96 -3.08
N ALA A 94 3.40 -33.11 -4.10
CA ALA A 94 2.12 -32.74 -4.69
C ALA A 94 1.44 -33.95 -5.36
N ALA A 95 2.20 -34.81 -6.03
CA ALA A 95 1.68 -36.05 -6.61
C ALA A 95 1.05 -36.94 -5.54
N ARG A 96 1.73 -37.16 -4.40
CA ARG A 96 1.20 -37.94 -3.27
C ARG A 96 -0.07 -37.32 -2.68
N ARG A 97 -0.14 -36.00 -2.56
CA ARG A 97 -1.32 -35.27 -2.05
C ARG A 97 -2.52 -35.38 -3.04
N CYS A 98 -2.27 -35.42 -4.32
CA CYS A 98 -3.34 -35.54 -5.33
C CYS A 98 -3.97 -36.95 -5.38
N VAL A 99 -3.25 -37.99 -4.98
CA VAL A 99 -3.75 -39.38 -4.92
C VAL A 99 -4.60 -39.63 -3.65
N THR A 100 -4.43 -38.82 -2.61
CA THR A 100 -5.24 -38.94 -1.39
C THR A 100 -6.72 -38.64 -1.64
N PRO A 101 -7.68 -39.37 -1.05
CA PRO A 101 -9.12 -39.18 -1.27
C PRO A 101 -9.65 -37.93 -0.51
N THR A 102 -8.95 -36.81 -0.63
CA THR A 102 -9.34 -35.54 -0.02
C THR A 102 -9.96 -34.61 -1.04
N HIS A 103 -11.00 -33.88 -0.62
CA HIS A 103 -11.66 -32.93 -1.51
C HIS A 103 -10.70 -31.79 -1.84
N LYS A 104 -10.47 -31.52 -3.14
CA LYS A 104 -9.51 -30.49 -3.63
C LYS A 104 -9.73 -29.10 -3.00
N LEU A 105 -10.99 -28.74 -2.73
CA LEU A 105 -11.31 -27.46 -2.07
C LEU A 105 -10.73 -27.38 -0.67
N LYS A 106 -10.83 -28.45 0.14
CA LYS A 106 -10.25 -28.49 1.50
C LYS A 106 -8.73 -28.31 1.45
N LEU A 107 -8.09 -28.93 0.48
CA LEU A 107 -6.64 -28.85 0.30
C LEU A 107 -6.21 -27.41 -0.08
N ILE A 108 -6.90 -26.79 -1.02
CA ILE A 108 -6.64 -25.40 -1.43
C ILE A 108 -6.88 -24.43 -0.28
N LEU A 109 -7.99 -24.57 0.46
CA LEU A 109 -8.27 -23.71 1.61
C LEU A 109 -7.26 -23.89 2.74
N SER A 110 -6.80 -25.11 2.99
CA SER A 110 -5.75 -25.36 3.98
C SER A 110 -4.44 -24.66 3.62
N GLU A 111 -3.97 -24.79 2.38
CA GLU A 111 -2.78 -24.09 1.89
C GLU A 111 -2.96 -22.57 1.88
N GLN A 112 -4.15 -22.09 1.51
CA GLN A 112 -4.48 -20.67 1.54
C GLN A 112 -4.40 -20.11 2.96
N ILE A 113 -4.96 -20.81 3.96
CA ILE A 113 -4.94 -20.38 5.36
C ILE A 113 -3.51 -20.37 5.90
N THR A 114 -2.73 -21.43 5.64
CA THR A 114 -1.33 -21.51 6.08
C THR A 114 -0.50 -20.38 5.47
N SER A 115 -0.60 -20.17 4.17
CA SER A 115 0.10 -19.12 3.46
C SER A 115 -0.32 -17.71 3.91
N PHE A 116 -1.60 -17.54 4.19
CA PHE A 116 -2.15 -16.30 4.74
C PHE A 116 -1.57 -16.00 6.13
N LEU A 117 -1.52 -16.98 7.03
CA LEU A 117 -0.94 -16.79 8.36
C LEU A 117 0.53 -16.39 8.29
N LEU A 118 1.31 -17.02 7.41
CA LEU A 118 2.71 -16.64 7.18
C LEU A 118 2.82 -15.22 6.64
N GLY A 119 2.12 -14.90 5.55
CA GLY A 119 2.15 -13.57 4.94
C GLY A 119 1.64 -12.47 5.87
N TYR A 120 0.63 -12.76 6.69
CA TYR A 120 0.15 -11.80 7.69
C TYR A 120 1.17 -11.54 8.79
N THR A 121 1.87 -12.60 9.24
CA THR A 121 2.96 -12.47 10.23
C THR A 121 4.09 -11.58 9.70
N ASP A 122 4.48 -11.74 8.44
CA ASP A 122 5.51 -10.90 7.80
C ASP A 122 5.11 -9.42 7.79
N VAL A 123 3.85 -9.12 7.47
CA VAL A 123 3.34 -7.74 7.48
C VAL A 123 3.25 -7.17 8.90
N ILE A 124 2.90 -7.97 9.90
CA ILE A 124 2.92 -7.54 11.30
C ILE A 124 4.33 -7.18 11.74
N ILE A 125 5.33 -7.99 11.39
CA ILE A 125 6.74 -7.71 11.69
C ILE A 125 7.15 -6.37 11.06
N LEU A 126 6.77 -6.14 9.80
CA LEU A 126 7.02 -4.87 9.13
C LEU A 126 6.35 -3.69 9.87
N LEU A 127 5.08 -3.82 10.27
CA LEU A 127 4.37 -2.75 11.01
C LEU A 127 5.04 -2.44 12.34
N ILE A 128 5.50 -3.47 13.07
CA ILE A 128 6.25 -3.33 14.32
C ILE A 128 7.56 -2.57 14.06
N TYR A 129 8.28 -2.94 13.01
CA TYR A 129 9.52 -2.28 12.59
C TYR A 129 9.29 -0.80 12.29
N LEU A 130 8.27 -0.47 11.48
CA LEU A 130 7.94 0.90 11.12
C LEU A 130 7.56 1.74 12.36
N ARG A 131 6.85 1.16 13.32
CA ARG A 131 6.44 1.84 14.54
C ARG A 131 7.57 2.04 15.54
N ILE A 132 8.37 0.99 15.81
CA ILE A 132 9.39 1.00 16.87
C ILE A 132 10.68 1.64 16.39
N ILE A 133 11.17 1.27 15.20
CA ILE A 133 12.49 1.70 14.69
C ILE A 133 12.37 3.02 13.96
N LEU A 134 11.44 3.16 13.04
CA LEU A 134 11.21 4.40 12.28
C LEU A 134 10.36 5.44 13.05
N LYS A 135 9.77 5.04 14.20
CA LYS A 135 8.95 5.91 15.07
C LYS A 135 7.83 6.63 14.32
N LEU A 136 7.27 5.97 13.28
CA LEU A 136 6.13 6.51 12.55
C LEU A 136 4.91 6.60 13.47
N ASP A 137 4.32 7.79 13.53
CA ASP A 137 3.11 7.99 14.32
C ASP A 137 1.87 7.53 13.53
N PHE A 138 1.35 6.39 13.90
CA PHE A 138 0.13 5.83 13.33
C PHE A 138 -1.14 6.25 14.09
N GLN A 139 -1.09 7.37 14.78
CA GLN A 139 -2.22 8.07 15.43
C GLN A 139 -3.19 7.17 16.24
N GLY A 140 -2.70 6.08 16.82
CA GLY A 140 -3.45 5.28 17.80
C GLY A 140 -4.49 4.30 17.24
N GLN A 141 -4.75 4.24 15.92
CA GLN A 141 -5.74 3.34 15.33
C GLN A 141 -5.17 1.97 14.90
N ILE A 142 -4.32 1.38 15.74
CA ILE A 142 -3.60 0.13 15.46
C ILE A 142 -4.54 -1.01 15.07
N GLY A 143 -5.70 -1.14 15.75
CA GLY A 143 -6.65 -2.19 15.44
C GLY A 143 -7.17 -2.15 14.00
N LYS A 144 -7.49 -0.96 13.49
CA LYS A 144 -7.92 -0.79 12.10
C LYS A 144 -6.80 -1.07 11.10
N MET A 145 -5.55 -0.71 11.46
CA MET A 145 -4.38 -1.01 10.63
C MET A 145 -4.12 -2.51 10.51
N LEU A 146 -4.25 -3.25 11.62
CA LEU A 146 -4.15 -4.71 11.60
C LEU A 146 -5.22 -5.34 10.72
N ILE A 147 -6.44 -4.81 10.73
CA ILE A 147 -7.53 -5.28 9.84
C ILE A 147 -7.19 -5.02 8.37
N ILE A 148 -6.68 -3.82 8.01
CA ILE A 148 -6.25 -3.57 6.63
C ILE A 148 -5.16 -4.55 6.20
N SER A 149 -4.15 -4.74 7.05
CA SER A 149 -3.03 -5.64 6.78
C SER A 149 -3.48 -7.09 6.63
N LEU A 150 -4.52 -7.49 7.38
CA LEU A 150 -5.14 -8.81 7.26
C LEU A 150 -5.75 -9.00 5.86
N PHE A 151 -6.59 -8.07 5.39
CA PHE A 151 -7.17 -8.16 4.05
C PHE A 151 -6.13 -7.94 2.95
N GLY A 152 -5.12 -7.11 3.20
CA GLY A 152 -3.98 -6.91 2.30
C GLY A 152 -3.15 -8.17 2.11
N SER A 153 -2.83 -8.90 3.17
CA SER A 153 -2.13 -10.19 3.08
C SER A 153 -2.98 -11.25 2.40
N LEU A 154 -4.29 -11.25 2.69
CA LEU A 154 -5.23 -12.19 2.08
C LEU A 154 -5.27 -12.04 0.56
N ILE A 155 -5.39 -10.81 0.04
CA ILE A 155 -5.39 -10.56 -1.41
C ILE A 155 -4.03 -10.89 -2.04
N GLY A 156 -2.90 -10.55 -1.41
CA GLY A 156 -1.57 -10.90 -1.90
C GLY A 156 -1.42 -12.39 -2.10
N VAL A 157 -1.67 -13.20 -1.06
CA VAL A 157 -1.60 -14.67 -1.14
C VAL A 157 -2.57 -15.24 -2.19
N SER A 158 -3.79 -14.68 -2.28
CA SER A 158 -4.81 -15.13 -3.26
C SER A 158 -4.38 -14.90 -4.72
N VAL A 159 -3.74 -13.75 -5.01
CA VAL A 159 -3.16 -13.46 -6.33
C VAL A 159 -2.05 -14.46 -6.66
N GLY A 160 -1.17 -14.75 -5.70
CA GLY A 160 -0.09 -15.73 -5.86
C GLY A 160 -0.62 -17.12 -6.15
N LEU A 161 -1.62 -17.57 -5.40
CA LEU A 161 -2.29 -18.85 -5.62
C LEU A 161 -2.93 -18.91 -7.02
N PHE A 162 -3.58 -17.83 -7.45
CA PHE A 162 -4.19 -17.73 -8.76
C PHE A 162 -3.16 -17.84 -9.88
N VAL A 163 -2.11 -17.04 -9.88
CA VAL A 163 -1.05 -17.07 -10.89
C VAL A 163 -0.34 -18.42 -10.88
N GLY A 164 -0.06 -18.98 -9.70
CA GLY A 164 0.52 -20.30 -9.57
C GLY A 164 -0.34 -21.41 -10.17
N SER A 165 -1.67 -21.26 -10.12
CA SER A 165 -2.65 -22.24 -10.66
C SER A 165 -2.76 -22.25 -12.19
N LEU A 166 -2.14 -21.29 -12.89
CA LEU A 166 -2.10 -21.24 -14.36
C LEU A 166 -1.22 -22.37 -14.90
N GLY A 167 -1.83 -23.51 -15.28
CA GLY A 167 -1.13 -24.77 -15.55
C GLY A 167 -0.18 -24.78 -16.75
N LYS A 168 -0.36 -23.88 -17.73
CA LYS A 168 0.39 -23.90 -19.01
C LYS A 168 1.67 -23.08 -19.03
N LEU A 169 1.93 -22.26 -18.02
CA LEU A 169 3.09 -21.37 -17.95
C LEU A 169 4.25 -22.03 -17.19
N SER A 170 5.48 -21.81 -17.63
CA SER A 170 6.67 -22.21 -16.87
C SER A 170 6.76 -21.46 -15.55
N GLU A 171 7.42 -22.05 -14.54
CA GLU A 171 7.58 -21.42 -13.22
C GLU A 171 8.25 -20.04 -13.29
N GLY A 172 9.28 -19.89 -14.14
CA GLY A 172 9.96 -18.61 -14.34
C GLY A 172 9.04 -17.53 -14.89
N ILE A 173 8.15 -17.86 -15.85
CA ILE A 173 7.17 -16.90 -16.37
C ILE A 173 6.15 -16.53 -15.28
N LYS A 174 5.69 -17.48 -14.48
CA LYS A 174 4.76 -17.20 -13.36
C LYS A 174 5.38 -16.24 -12.34
N VAL A 175 6.65 -16.46 -11.97
CA VAL A 175 7.39 -15.58 -11.07
C VAL A 175 7.55 -14.18 -11.67
N ALA A 176 7.89 -14.08 -12.96
CA ALA A 176 7.97 -12.80 -13.66
C ALA A 176 6.63 -12.03 -13.67
N VAL A 177 5.53 -12.74 -13.90
CA VAL A 177 4.17 -12.16 -13.86
C VAL A 177 3.83 -11.65 -12.46
N ILE A 178 4.14 -12.42 -11.40
CA ILE A 178 3.92 -12.01 -10.02
C ILE A 178 4.72 -10.75 -9.69
N LEU A 179 6.00 -10.72 -10.06
CA LEU A 179 6.85 -9.54 -9.87
C LEU A 179 6.29 -8.33 -10.61
N ALA A 180 5.93 -8.50 -11.89
CA ALA A 180 5.38 -7.42 -12.71
C ALA A 180 4.09 -6.86 -12.10
N ILE A 181 3.15 -7.72 -11.71
CA ILE A 181 1.89 -7.30 -11.07
C ILE A 181 2.18 -6.53 -9.77
N SER A 182 3.03 -7.08 -8.88
CA SER A 182 3.34 -6.46 -7.59
C SER A 182 4.01 -5.10 -7.77
N MET A 183 4.99 -5.00 -8.68
CA MET A 183 5.72 -3.75 -8.93
C MET A 183 4.85 -2.69 -9.59
N VAL A 184 4.08 -3.06 -10.63
CA VAL A 184 3.18 -2.11 -11.33
C VAL A 184 2.08 -1.63 -10.39
N CYS A 185 1.45 -2.51 -9.64
CA CYS A 185 0.41 -2.14 -8.67
C CYS A 185 0.95 -1.19 -7.60
N SER A 186 2.14 -1.46 -7.07
CA SER A 186 2.77 -0.63 -6.03
C SER A 186 3.25 0.72 -6.58
N PHE A 187 3.78 0.74 -7.81
CA PHE A 187 4.16 1.98 -8.49
C PHE A 187 2.95 2.90 -8.67
N LEU A 188 1.84 2.36 -9.18
CA LEU A 188 0.60 3.11 -9.37
C LEU A 188 -0.05 3.55 -8.03
N ALA A 189 0.22 2.85 -6.94
CA ALA A 189 -0.21 3.24 -5.59
C ALA A 189 0.61 4.39 -4.98
N GLY A 190 1.68 4.85 -5.66
CA GLY A 190 2.49 5.98 -5.23
C GLY A 190 3.77 5.61 -4.49
N LEU A 191 4.29 4.38 -4.65
CA LEU A 191 5.51 3.93 -3.97
C LEU A 191 6.77 4.72 -4.38
N MET A 192 6.93 5.02 -5.67
CA MET A 192 8.09 5.75 -6.17
C MET A 192 7.82 7.25 -6.36
N ASN A 193 6.57 7.60 -6.62
CA ASN A 193 6.15 8.98 -6.82
C ASN A 193 4.78 9.17 -6.17
N SER A 194 4.72 9.96 -5.10
CA SER A 194 3.50 10.25 -4.35
C SER A 194 2.37 10.84 -5.22
N ASN A 195 2.72 11.60 -6.25
CA ASN A 195 1.75 12.20 -7.17
C ASN A 195 1.15 11.19 -8.17
N MET A 196 1.73 9.97 -8.29
CA MET A 196 1.27 9.00 -9.28
C MET A 196 -0.16 8.54 -9.01
N LYS A 197 -0.52 8.32 -7.75
CA LYS A 197 -1.88 7.95 -7.35
C LYS A 197 -2.90 9.00 -7.78
N ASP A 198 -2.60 10.29 -7.61
CA ASP A 198 -3.47 11.40 -7.98
C ASP A 198 -3.55 11.56 -9.50
N LEU A 199 -2.43 11.33 -10.20
CA LEU A 199 -2.41 11.36 -11.66
C LEU A 199 -3.31 10.27 -12.25
N VAL A 200 -3.23 9.05 -11.73
CA VAL A 200 -4.10 7.93 -12.12
C VAL A 200 -5.56 8.20 -11.77
N GLU A 201 -5.85 8.80 -10.61
CA GLU A 201 -7.22 9.14 -10.21
C GLU A 201 -7.86 10.16 -11.15
N LYS A 202 -7.07 11.14 -11.65
CA LYS A 202 -7.55 12.17 -12.60
C LYS A 202 -7.83 11.62 -13.99
N HIS A 203 -7.02 10.68 -14.48
CA HIS A 203 -7.12 10.21 -15.87
C HIS A 203 -7.92 8.91 -16.01
N VAL A 204 -7.69 7.94 -15.11
CA VAL A 204 -8.32 6.61 -15.17
C VAL A 204 -8.64 6.11 -13.76
N PRO A 205 -9.68 6.64 -13.10
CA PRO A 205 -10.00 6.32 -11.70
C PRO A 205 -10.32 4.84 -11.46
N ILE A 206 -10.73 4.11 -12.50
CA ILE A 206 -11.03 2.68 -12.42
C ILE A 206 -9.79 1.88 -12.01
N ILE A 207 -8.60 2.26 -12.47
CA ILE A 207 -7.35 1.57 -12.12
C ILE A 207 -7.12 1.58 -10.62
N ASN A 208 -7.29 2.72 -9.95
CA ASN A 208 -7.13 2.82 -8.50
C ASN A 208 -8.16 1.99 -7.72
N ARG A 209 -9.35 1.77 -8.29
CA ARG A 209 -10.42 0.97 -7.65
C ARG A 209 -10.23 -0.54 -7.81
N ILE A 210 -9.47 -0.97 -8.83
CA ILE A 210 -9.16 -2.39 -9.07
C ILE A 210 -7.77 -2.75 -8.55
N ASN A 211 -6.87 -1.78 -8.40
CA ASN A 211 -5.52 -1.99 -7.93
C ASN A 211 -5.50 -2.31 -6.42
N PRO A 212 -5.12 -3.53 -6.00
CA PRO A 212 -5.11 -3.90 -4.58
C PRO A 212 -4.12 -3.07 -3.76
N ALA A 213 -2.96 -2.68 -4.32
CA ALA A 213 -2.01 -1.82 -3.62
C ALA A 213 -2.58 -0.41 -3.37
N ALA A 214 -3.29 0.15 -4.36
CA ALA A 214 -3.94 1.45 -4.20
C ALA A 214 -5.06 1.41 -3.15
N LEU A 215 -5.85 0.32 -3.11
CA LEU A 215 -6.91 0.13 -2.11
C LEU A 215 -6.36 -0.01 -0.69
N ILE A 216 -5.26 -0.76 -0.50
CA ILE A 216 -4.59 -0.91 0.80
C ILE A 216 -4.02 0.44 1.24
N SER A 217 -3.22 1.09 0.40
CA SER A 217 -2.64 2.40 0.68
C SER A 217 -3.71 3.46 0.99
N ASP A 218 -4.82 3.46 0.23
CA ASP A 218 -5.95 4.35 0.46
C ASP A 218 -6.66 4.08 1.79
N ALA A 219 -6.82 2.82 2.17
CA ALA A 219 -7.41 2.45 3.46
C ALA A 219 -6.55 2.93 4.64
N PHE A 220 -5.21 2.85 4.55
CA PHE A 220 -4.31 3.46 5.53
C PHE A 220 -4.46 4.98 5.59
N TYR A 221 -4.60 5.62 4.43
CA TYR A 221 -4.80 7.06 4.31
C TYR A 221 -6.12 7.51 4.96
N CYS A 222 -7.20 6.75 4.71
CA CYS A 222 -8.52 7.03 5.29
C CYS A 222 -8.51 7.04 6.83
N ILE A 223 -7.72 6.17 7.47
CA ILE A 223 -7.66 6.10 8.93
C ILE A 223 -6.78 7.19 9.51
N ASN A 224 -5.57 7.34 8.94
CA ASN A 224 -4.54 8.18 9.55
C ASN A 224 -4.69 9.66 9.17
N VAL A 225 -5.30 9.96 8.01
CA VAL A 225 -5.34 11.30 7.42
C VAL A 225 -6.76 11.86 7.37
N TYR A 226 -7.68 11.17 6.68
CA TYR A 226 -9.01 11.71 6.39
C TYR A 226 -10.07 11.39 7.45
N ASN A 227 -9.84 10.38 8.28
CA ASN A 227 -10.83 9.83 9.23
C ASN A 227 -12.17 9.43 8.55
N ASP A 228 -12.10 9.00 7.27
CA ASP A 228 -13.25 8.57 6.47
C ASP A 228 -13.49 7.08 6.65
N THR A 229 -14.38 6.75 7.56
CA THR A 229 -14.75 5.38 7.90
C THR A 229 -15.51 4.67 6.77
N ALA A 230 -16.33 5.40 6.01
CA ALA A 230 -17.13 4.81 4.93
C ALA A 230 -16.23 4.32 3.77
N ARG A 231 -15.27 5.15 3.36
CA ARG A 231 -14.29 4.81 2.33
C ARG A 231 -13.38 3.66 2.78
N TYR A 232 -13.00 3.64 4.05
CA TYR A 232 -12.23 2.56 4.65
C TYR A 232 -12.95 1.21 4.52
N TYR A 233 -14.20 1.09 4.97
CA TYR A 233 -14.96 -0.17 4.86
C TYR A 233 -15.21 -0.59 3.42
N ARG A 234 -15.47 0.34 2.53
CA ARG A 234 -15.61 0.06 1.10
C ARG A 234 -14.34 -0.60 0.54
N ASN A 235 -13.16 -0.08 0.87
CA ASN A 235 -11.89 -0.64 0.42
C ASN A 235 -11.68 -2.07 0.98
N LEU A 236 -12.00 -2.30 2.26
CA LEU A 236 -11.93 -3.63 2.87
C LEU A 236 -12.85 -4.64 2.17
N VAL A 237 -14.10 -4.27 1.93
CA VAL A 237 -15.06 -5.13 1.23
C VAL A 237 -14.58 -5.44 -0.19
N THR A 238 -14.05 -4.44 -0.90
CA THR A 238 -13.49 -4.65 -2.24
C THR A 238 -12.32 -5.64 -2.21
N LEU A 239 -11.36 -5.50 -1.27
CA LEU A 239 -10.25 -6.43 -1.09
C LEU A 239 -10.73 -7.85 -0.75
N ALA A 240 -11.74 -7.99 0.11
CA ALA A 240 -12.33 -9.28 0.47
C ALA A 240 -12.99 -9.96 -0.74
N VAL A 241 -13.77 -9.22 -1.51
CA VAL A 241 -14.44 -9.74 -2.71
C VAL A 241 -13.41 -10.13 -3.77
N MET A 242 -12.40 -9.31 -4.00
CA MET A 242 -11.30 -9.63 -4.93
C MET A 242 -10.56 -10.89 -4.51
N SER A 243 -10.20 -11.04 -3.22
CA SER A 243 -9.50 -12.23 -2.72
C SER A 243 -10.35 -13.49 -2.90
N ALA A 244 -11.63 -13.43 -2.57
CA ALA A 244 -12.57 -14.54 -2.77
C ALA A 244 -12.69 -14.92 -4.26
N ALA A 245 -12.73 -13.94 -5.16
CA ALA A 245 -12.76 -14.17 -6.60
C ALA A 245 -11.49 -14.87 -7.10
N PHE A 246 -10.29 -14.45 -6.63
CA PHE A 246 -9.03 -15.11 -7.01
C PHE A 246 -8.93 -16.54 -6.46
N VAL A 247 -9.35 -16.78 -5.21
CA VAL A 247 -9.39 -18.15 -4.65
C VAL A 247 -10.36 -19.04 -5.43
N MET A 248 -11.54 -18.53 -5.77
CA MET A 248 -12.52 -19.27 -6.57
C MET A 248 -11.97 -19.57 -7.97
N ALA A 249 -11.36 -18.60 -8.63
CA ALA A 249 -10.73 -18.79 -9.93
C ALA A 249 -9.61 -19.83 -9.86
N SER A 250 -8.78 -19.80 -8.80
CA SER A 250 -7.73 -20.81 -8.57
C SER A 250 -8.33 -22.22 -8.42
N PHE A 251 -9.40 -22.34 -7.64
CA PHE A 251 -10.10 -23.61 -7.48
C PHE A 251 -10.62 -24.16 -8.81
N LEU A 252 -11.24 -23.32 -9.64
CA LEU A 252 -11.75 -23.72 -10.95
C LEU A 252 -10.62 -24.17 -11.88
N LEU A 253 -9.49 -23.46 -11.87
CA LEU A 253 -8.31 -23.81 -12.67
C LEU A 253 -7.70 -25.15 -12.23
N ILE A 254 -7.47 -25.35 -10.94
CA ILE A 254 -6.90 -26.59 -10.39
C ILE A 254 -7.85 -27.76 -10.61
N ARG A 255 -9.17 -27.54 -10.50
CA ARG A 255 -10.17 -28.58 -10.77
C ARG A 255 -10.17 -29.03 -12.25
N ARG A 256 -9.97 -28.08 -13.17
CA ARG A 256 -9.98 -28.34 -14.61
C ARG A 256 -8.71 -29.03 -15.10
N ASN A 257 -7.57 -28.82 -14.45
CA ASN A 257 -6.33 -29.49 -14.80
C ASN A 257 -6.46 -30.99 -14.51
N ARG A 258 -6.65 -31.79 -15.58
CA ARG A 258 -6.51 -33.23 -15.54
C ARG A 258 -5.03 -33.54 -15.78
N TYR A 259 -4.44 -34.30 -14.91
CA TYR A 259 -3.07 -34.79 -15.07
C TYR A 259 -3.16 -36.05 -15.94
N ASP A 260 -2.73 -35.95 -17.19
CA ASP A 260 -2.85 -37.02 -18.17
C ASP A 260 -1.77 -38.09 -18.00
N SER A 261 -0.81 -37.91 -17.10
CA SER A 261 0.18 -38.96 -16.77
C SER A 261 0.75 -38.71 -15.38
N ILE A 262 0.58 -39.67 -14.52
CA ILE A 262 1.40 -39.90 -13.33
C ILE A 262 2.27 -41.10 -13.64
#